data_1b1e07eb5f0ae2725ebb95104f9b6ff1
#
_entry.id   1b1e07eb5f0ae2725ebb95104f9b6ff1
#
_cell.length_a   1.000
_cell.length_b   1.000
_cell.length_c   1.000
_cell.angle_alpha   90.00
_cell.angle_beta   90.00
_cell.angle_gamma   90.00
#
_symmetry.space_group_name_H-M   'P 1'
#
loop_
_entity.id
_entity.type
_entity.pdbx_description
1 polymer ?
#
loop_
_entity_poly.entity_id
_entity_poly.type
_entity_poly.pdbx_seq_one_letter_code
_entity_poly.pdbx_strand_id
1 'polypeptide(L)'
;MFLSSSDIGFPLKAEPVDFIPGCCVLVSRRMLEKVGLLDPIYYLNYEDVDWGIRAHREGFEVWFIPEAALWHKVSATLGQASPMNTYYMTRNALLFFWKNSPRRFKWKAIAHIMLRTIRTIGAWTFLPKYWNDSYSNLRAANILALRDFARGNFGRMQG
;
A
#
# COMPACT_ATOMS: atom_id res chain seq x y z
N MET A 1 9.19 26.26 8.75
CA MET A 1 7.75 26.51 8.92
C MET A 1 7.17 25.23 9.48
N PHE A 2 6.75 25.24 10.74
CA PHE A 2 6.14 24.07 11.36
C PHE A 2 4.65 24.09 11.02
N LEU A 3 4.16 23.11 10.28
CA LEU A 3 2.73 22.94 10.08
C LEU A 3 2.12 22.39 11.38
N SER A 4 1.07 23.04 11.87
CA SER A 4 0.26 22.51 12.95
C SER A 4 -0.55 21.32 12.47
N SER A 5 -0.91 20.39 13.35
CA SER A 5 -1.82 19.29 13.03
C SER A 5 -3.17 19.78 12.46
N SER A 6 -3.62 20.98 12.85
CA SER A 6 -4.78 21.64 12.29
C SER A 6 -4.64 22.07 10.84
N ASP A 7 -3.41 22.30 10.35
CA ASP A 7 -3.14 22.79 8.99
C ASP A 7 -3.18 21.66 7.94
N ILE A 8 -3.14 20.41 8.37
CA ILE A 8 -3.08 19.21 7.51
C ILE A 8 -4.32 18.32 7.64
N GLY A 9 -5.36 18.79 8.35
CA GLY A 9 -6.65 18.06 8.44
C GLY A 9 -6.59 16.76 9.22
N PHE A 10 -5.56 16.56 10.06
CA PHE A 10 -5.50 15.41 10.96
C PHE A 10 -6.40 15.61 12.18
N PRO A 11 -6.92 14.51 12.77
CA PRO A 11 -7.64 14.57 14.01
C PRO A 11 -6.84 15.28 15.12
N LEU A 12 -7.50 16.16 15.88
CA LEU A 12 -6.88 16.87 17.02
C LEU A 12 -6.96 16.06 18.32
N LYS A 13 -7.63 14.92 18.29
CA LYS A 13 -7.82 14.03 19.46
C LYS A 13 -7.47 12.61 19.04
N ALA A 14 -7.08 11.81 20.03
CA ALA A 14 -6.92 10.38 19.82
C ALA A 14 -8.25 9.76 19.35
N GLU A 15 -8.20 9.01 18.27
CA GLU A 15 -9.39 8.33 17.72
C GLU A 15 -9.04 6.98 17.08
N PRO A 16 -10.00 6.04 17.07
CA PRO A 16 -9.82 4.77 16.38
C PRO A 16 -9.75 4.99 14.87
N VAL A 17 -8.85 4.25 14.22
CA VAL A 17 -8.64 4.28 12.76
C VAL A 17 -8.54 2.86 12.21
N ASP A 18 -8.73 2.70 10.90
CA ASP A 18 -8.65 1.39 10.26
C ASP A 18 -7.22 0.83 10.21
N PHE A 19 -6.22 1.69 10.04
CA PHE A 19 -4.80 1.32 10.03
C PHE A 19 -3.91 2.54 10.32
N ILE A 20 -2.64 2.28 10.64
CA ILE A 20 -1.60 3.29 10.81
C ILE A 20 -0.47 3.00 9.82
N PRO A 21 0.06 4.01 9.10
CA PRO A 21 1.24 3.86 8.27
C PRO A 21 2.43 3.29 9.06
N GLY A 22 3.12 2.32 8.49
CA GLY A 22 4.20 1.58 9.15
C GLY A 22 5.45 2.39 9.51
N CYS A 23 5.50 3.68 9.16
CA CYS A 23 6.63 4.56 9.49
C CYS A 23 6.77 4.84 11.00
N CYS A 24 5.68 4.78 11.77
CA CYS A 24 5.70 4.88 13.23
C CYS A 24 4.46 4.20 13.81
N VAL A 25 4.67 3.08 14.47
CA VAL A 25 3.60 2.35 15.15
C VAL A 25 4.13 1.76 16.44
N LEU A 26 3.36 1.92 17.52
CA LEU A 26 3.58 1.24 18.80
C LEU A 26 2.57 0.11 18.90
N VAL A 27 3.04 -1.09 19.16
CA VAL A 27 2.18 -2.27 19.29
C VAL A 27 2.36 -2.95 20.64
N SER A 28 1.28 -3.51 21.17
CA SER A 28 1.35 -4.29 22.40
C SER A 28 1.97 -5.66 22.12
N ARG A 29 2.71 -6.21 23.08
CA ARG A 29 3.22 -7.58 23.02
C ARG A 29 2.09 -8.60 22.77
N ARG A 30 0.96 -8.43 23.44
CA ARG A 30 -0.22 -9.29 23.27
C ARG A 30 -0.72 -9.29 21.82
N MET A 31 -0.71 -8.14 21.15
CA MET A 31 -1.08 -8.04 19.74
C MET A 31 -0.09 -8.81 18.85
N LEU A 32 1.22 -8.66 19.09
CA LEU A 32 2.25 -9.40 18.36
C LEU A 32 2.14 -10.91 18.54
N GLU A 33 1.88 -11.37 19.75
CA GLU A 33 1.71 -12.80 20.06
C GLU A 33 0.47 -13.40 19.39
N LYS A 34 -0.61 -12.62 19.27
CA LYS A 34 -1.88 -13.11 18.73
C LYS A 34 -2.00 -12.94 17.21
N VAL A 35 -1.58 -11.81 16.67
CA VAL A 35 -1.71 -11.44 15.24
C VAL A 35 -0.48 -11.81 14.43
N GLY A 36 0.68 -11.88 15.09
CA GLY A 36 1.97 -12.07 14.44
C GLY A 36 2.57 -10.78 13.87
N LEU A 37 3.66 -10.93 13.14
CA LEU A 37 4.40 -9.82 12.51
C LEU A 37 3.74 -9.38 11.19
N LEU A 38 4.33 -8.36 10.57
CA LEU A 38 4.04 -7.97 9.18
C LEU A 38 4.20 -9.16 8.25
N ASP A 39 3.28 -9.32 7.29
CA ASP A 39 3.32 -10.43 6.36
C ASP A 39 4.36 -10.18 5.25
N PRO A 40 5.45 -10.98 5.19
CA PRO A 40 6.54 -10.79 4.24
C PRO A 40 6.12 -10.98 2.78
N ILE A 41 4.93 -11.52 2.52
CA ILE A 41 4.38 -11.69 1.17
C ILE A 41 4.24 -10.35 0.44
N TYR A 42 4.04 -9.25 1.18
CA TYR A 42 3.96 -7.91 0.60
C TYR A 42 5.35 -7.36 0.28
N TYR A 43 6.35 -7.59 1.12
CA TYR A 43 7.69 -7.03 1.10
C TYR A 43 7.71 -5.51 1.29
N LEU A 44 6.84 -4.76 0.62
CA LEU A 44 6.81 -3.31 0.59
C LEU A 44 5.44 -2.80 0.15
N ASN A 45 4.86 -1.86 0.88
CA ASN A 45 3.51 -1.31 0.72
C ASN A 45 2.40 -2.37 0.94
N TYR A 46 1.35 -1.95 1.63
CA TYR A 46 0.19 -2.75 2.05
C TYR A 46 0.43 -3.71 3.22
N GLU A 47 1.67 -3.95 3.67
CA GLU A 47 1.96 -4.77 4.83
C GLU A 47 1.37 -4.21 6.11
N ASP A 48 1.39 -2.89 6.27
CA ASP A 48 0.83 -2.14 7.39
C ASP A 48 -0.71 -2.15 7.37
N VAL A 49 -1.30 -1.96 6.20
CA VAL A 49 -2.76 -2.02 6.02
C VAL A 49 -3.29 -3.43 6.30
N ASP A 50 -2.61 -4.46 5.80
CA ASP A 50 -2.94 -5.86 6.08
C ASP A 50 -2.83 -6.18 7.58
N TRP A 51 -1.80 -5.64 8.23
CA TRP A 51 -1.58 -5.83 9.66
C TRP A 51 -2.70 -5.21 10.50
N GLY A 52 -3.11 -3.98 10.18
CA GLY A 52 -4.26 -3.32 10.80
C GLY A 52 -5.54 -4.14 10.68
N ILE A 53 -5.85 -4.66 9.50
CA ILE A 53 -7.03 -5.53 9.29
C ILE A 53 -6.93 -6.82 10.10
N ARG A 54 -5.75 -7.45 10.18
CA ARG A 54 -5.56 -8.64 11.01
C ARG A 54 -5.75 -8.33 12.50
N ALA A 55 -5.25 -7.18 12.95
CA ALA A 55 -5.44 -6.72 14.31
C ALA A 55 -6.92 -6.54 14.65
N HIS A 56 -7.67 -5.85 13.81
CA HIS A 56 -9.13 -5.68 13.98
C HIS A 56 -9.89 -7.00 14.02
N ARG A 57 -9.55 -7.96 13.15
CA ARG A 57 -10.18 -9.30 13.16
C ARG A 57 -9.96 -10.06 14.44
N GLU A 58 -8.85 -9.79 15.14
CA GLU A 58 -8.52 -10.39 16.43
C GLU A 58 -9.01 -9.56 17.64
N GLY A 59 -9.80 -8.51 17.37
CA GLY A 59 -10.44 -7.67 18.39
C GLY A 59 -9.53 -6.60 18.99
N PHE A 60 -8.42 -6.25 18.32
CA PHE A 60 -7.60 -5.11 18.71
C PHE A 60 -8.08 -3.84 18.03
N GLU A 61 -8.04 -2.74 18.75
CA GLU A 61 -8.27 -1.42 18.20
C GLU A 61 -6.95 -0.81 17.73
N VAL A 62 -7.02 -0.04 16.66
CA VAL A 62 -5.92 0.76 16.12
C VAL A 62 -6.27 2.22 16.37
N TRP A 63 -5.36 2.96 16.99
CA TRP A 63 -5.61 4.33 17.41
C TRP A 63 -4.60 5.29 16.79
N PHE A 64 -5.09 6.40 16.26
CA PHE A 64 -4.25 7.55 15.94
C PHE A 64 -4.07 8.41 17.19
N ILE A 65 -2.80 8.73 17.52
CA ILE A 65 -2.43 9.53 18.68
C ILE A 65 -1.75 10.81 18.18
N PRO A 66 -2.43 11.96 18.18
CA PRO A 66 -1.90 13.20 17.59
C PRO A 66 -0.68 13.77 18.31
N GLU A 67 -0.51 13.44 19.60
CA GLU A 67 0.66 13.85 20.39
C GLU A 67 1.94 13.09 20.00
N ALA A 68 1.81 11.93 19.37
CA ALA A 68 2.93 11.13 18.89
C ALA A 68 3.35 11.60 17.48
N ALA A 69 4.05 12.72 17.40
CA ALA A 69 4.49 13.31 16.16
C ALA A 69 5.94 12.92 15.80
N LEU A 70 6.18 12.63 14.54
CA LEU A 70 7.53 12.41 14.00
C LEU A 70 7.69 13.07 12.62
N TRP A 71 8.92 13.38 12.28
CA TRP A 71 9.26 13.84 10.94
C TRP A 71 9.64 12.68 10.06
N HIS A 72 8.78 12.37 9.09
CA HIS A 72 9.02 11.29 8.13
C HIS A 72 9.42 11.84 6.77
N LYS A 73 10.63 11.50 6.30
CA LYS A 73 11.07 11.79 4.94
C LYS A 73 10.44 10.78 3.98
N VAL A 74 9.22 11.08 3.55
CA VAL A 74 8.44 10.20 2.68
C VAL A 74 9.22 9.78 1.44
N SER A 75 9.22 8.50 1.12
CA SER A 75 9.84 7.92 -0.09
C SER A 75 11.32 8.23 -0.28
N ALA A 76 12.06 8.50 0.79
CA ALA A 76 13.51 8.77 0.70
C ALA A 76 14.29 7.61 0.06
N THR A 77 13.84 6.38 0.30
CA THR A 77 14.50 5.16 -0.20
C THR A 77 14.05 4.77 -1.61
N LEU A 78 12.80 5.01 -1.95
CA LEU A 78 12.19 4.49 -3.19
C LEU A 78 11.92 5.53 -4.25
N GLY A 79 11.77 6.82 -3.87
CA GLY A 79 11.16 7.84 -4.72
C GLY A 79 9.65 7.64 -4.90
N GLN A 80 8.87 8.72 -4.85
CA GLN A 80 7.41 8.63 -4.93
C GLN A 80 6.88 8.02 -6.24
N ALA A 81 7.57 8.28 -7.35
CA ALA A 81 7.21 7.81 -8.69
C ALA A 81 8.22 6.81 -9.26
N SER A 82 8.88 6.00 -8.41
CA SER A 82 9.83 5.01 -8.90
C SER A 82 9.13 3.79 -9.50
N PRO A 83 9.74 3.11 -10.47
CA PRO A 83 9.24 1.85 -11.02
C PRO A 83 9.00 0.79 -9.94
N MET A 84 9.90 0.71 -8.95
CA MET A 84 9.78 -0.23 -7.83
C MET A 84 8.56 0.07 -6.96
N ASN A 85 8.32 1.33 -6.61
CA ASN A 85 7.13 1.71 -5.87
C ASN A 85 5.85 1.41 -6.67
N THR A 86 5.82 1.75 -7.96
CA THR A 86 4.71 1.47 -8.87
C THR A 86 4.40 -0.03 -8.94
N TYR A 87 5.43 -0.87 -9.05
CA TYR A 87 5.30 -2.32 -9.05
C TYR A 87 4.63 -2.83 -7.78
N TYR A 88 5.19 -2.50 -6.59
CA TYR A 88 4.65 -2.99 -5.33
C TYR A 88 3.25 -2.44 -5.04
N MET A 89 3.00 -1.17 -5.29
CA MET A 89 1.68 -0.57 -5.12
C MET A 89 0.61 -1.28 -5.98
N THR A 90 0.93 -1.62 -7.21
CA THR A 90 -0.03 -2.28 -8.12
C THR A 90 -0.22 -3.76 -7.74
N ARG A 91 0.86 -4.53 -7.60
CA ARG A 91 0.79 -5.96 -7.25
C ARG A 91 0.14 -6.18 -5.89
N ASN A 92 0.55 -5.40 -4.91
CA ASN A 92 0.11 -5.57 -3.53
C ASN A 92 -1.31 -5.05 -3.30
N ALA A 93 -1.77 -4.04 -4.04
CA ALA A 93 -3.18 -3.67 -4.06
C ALA A 93 -4.06 -4.87 -4.47
N LEU A 94 -3.71 -5.54 -5.56
CA LEU A 94 -4.41 -6.74 -6.02
C LEU A 94 -4.38 -7.86 -4.98
N LEU A 95 -3.20 -8.14 -4.41
CA LEU A 95 -3.03 -9.15 -3.37
C LEU A 95 -3.84 -8.82 -2.11
N PHE A 96 -3.81 -7.56 -1.66
CA PHE A 96 -4.52 -7.11 -0.48
C PHE A 96 -6.04 -7.31 -0.63
N PHE A 97 -6.63 -6.86 -1.72
CA PHE A 97 -8.05 -7.04 -1.96
C PHE A 97 -8.41 -8.51 -2.21
N TRP A 98 -7.51 -9.29 -2.82
CA TRP A 98 -7.68 -10.74 -2.95
C TRP A 98 -7.76 -11.43 -1.59
N LYS A 99 -6.85 -11.11 -0.65
CA LYS A 99 -6.80 -11.68 0.70
C LYS A 99 -7.96 -11.20 1.58
N ASN A 100 -8.22 -9.90 1.58
CA ASN A 100 -8.96 -9.25 2.65
C ASN A 100 -10.41 -8.91 2.31
N SER A 101 -10.79 -8.81 1.02
CA SER A 101 -12.15 -8.46 0.65
C SER A 101 -13.15 -9.60 0.82
N PRO A 102 -14.37 -9.33 1.31
CA PRO A 102 -15.48 -10.28 1.28
C PRO A 102 -15.75 -10.77 -0.15
N ARG A 103 -16.15 -12.04 -0.29
CA ARG A 103 -16.36 -12.68 -1.62
C ARG A 103 -17.18 -11.83 -2.59
N ARG A 104 -18.26 -11.19 -2.09
CA ARG A 104 -19.15 -10.34 -2.91
C ARG A 104 -18.48 -9.12 -3.52
N PHE A 105 -17.45 -8.56 -2.87
CA PHE A 105 -16.75 -7.36 -3.33
C PHE A 105 -15.38 -7.65 -3.94
N LYS A 106 -14.81 -8.82 -3.68
CA LYS A 106 -13.45 -9.20 -4.11
C LYS A 106 -13.26 -9.00 -5.60
N TRP A 107 -14.10 -9.61 -6.40
CA TRP A 107 -13.98 -9.55 -7.86
C TRP A 107 -14.19 -8.16 -8.42
N LYS A 108 -15.10 -7.38 -7.82
CA LYS A 108 -15.33 -5.98 -8.21
C LYS A 108 -14.08 -5.13 -7.93
N ALA A 109 -13.46 -5.29 -6.77
CA ALA A 109 -12.25 -4.56 -6.41
C ALA A 109 -11.07 -4.94 -7.33
N ILE A 110 -10.83 -6.23 -7.54
CA ILE A 110 -9.79 -6.73 -8.46
C ILE A 110 -10.01 -6.21 -9.87
N ALA A 111 -11.23 -6.34 -10.41
CA ALA A 111 -11.56 -5.86 -11.76
C ALA A 111 -11.34 -4.34 -11.88
N HIS A 112 -11.71 -3.56 -10.88
CA HIS A 112 -11.49 -2.11 -10.86
C HIS A 112 -10.00 -1.76 -10.92
N ILE A 113 -9.17 -2.40 -10.08
CA ILE A 113 -7.72 -2.15 -10.06
C ILE A 113 -7.09 -2.57 -11.38
N MET A 114 -7.45 -3.75 -11.90
CA MET A 114 -6.94 -4.23 -13.19
C MET A 114 -7.31 -3.28 -14.33
N LEU A 115 -8.58 -2.90 -14.43
CA LEU A 115 -9.06 -1.98 -15.47
C LEU A 115 -8.33 -0.63 -15.41
N ARG A 116 -8.21 -0.05 -14.21
CA ARG A 116 -7.46 1.20 -14.00
C ARG A 116 -6.01 1.04 -14.47
N THR A 117 -5.34 -0.04 -14.08
CA THR A 117 -3.95 -0.29 -14.44
C THR A 117 -3.78 -0.50 -15.94
N ILE A 118 -4.65 -1.28 -16.58
CA ILE A 118 -4.64 -1.52 -18.04
C ILE A 118 -4.86 -0.20 -18.81
N ARG A 119 -5.82 0.63 -18.37
CA ARG A 119 -6.05 1.97 -18.98
C ARG A 119 -4.82 2.87 -18.83
N THR A 120 -4.14 2.83 -17.69
CA THR A 120 -2.91 3.59 -17.46
C THR A 120 -1.79 3.09 -18.38
N ILE A 121 -1.59 1.79 -18.50
CA ILE A 121 -0.63 1.17 -19.43
C ILE A 121 -0.95 1.59 -20.86
N GLY A 122 -2.23 1.52 -21.28
CA GLY A 122 -2.69 1.94 -22.60
C GLY A 122 -2.40 3.43 -22.85
N ALA A 123 -2.74 4.31 -21.91
CA ALA A 123 -2.45 5.74 -22.03
C ALA A 123 -0.94 6.01 -22.21
N TRP A 124 -0.10 5.35 -21.41
CA TRP A 124 1.36 5.50 -21.50
C TRP A 124 1.98 4.83 -22.73
N THR A 125 1.24 3.98 -23.41
CA THR A 125 1.67 3.35 -24.69
C THR A 125 1.28 4.18 -25.90
N PHE A 126 0.06 4.72 -25.91
CA PHE A 126 -0.51 5.32 -27.13
C PHE A 126 -0.50 6.85 -27.16
N LEU A 127 -0.34 7.52 -26.02
CA LEU A 127 -0.33 8.98 -25.98
C LEU A 127 1.10 9.54 -26.05
N PRO A 128 1.46 10.34 -27.08
CA PRO A 128 2.83 10.85 -27.29
C PRO A 128 3.42 11.61 -26.10
N LYS A 129 2.60 12.29 -25.30
CA LYS A 129 3.06 13.03 -24.11
C LYS A 129 3.75 12.16 -23.05
N TYR A 130 3.56 10.85 -23.10
CA TYR A 130 4.17 9.86 -22.19
C TYR A 130 5.32 9.08 -22.83
N TRP A 131 5.78 9.46 -24.04
CA TRP A 131 6.89 8.76 -24.71
C TRP A 131 8.23 9.28 -24.22
N ASN A 132 8.60 8.87 -23.04
CA ASN A 132 9.91 9.09 -22.46
C ASN A 132 10.30 7.90 -21.55
N ASP A 133 11.57 7.84 -21.14
CA ASP A 133 12.13 6.72 -20.39
C ASP A 133 11.44 6.54 -19.02
N SER A 134 11.06 7.63 -18.37
CA SER A 134 10.40 7.56 -17.07
C SER A 134 9.08 6.79 -17.15
N TYR A 135 8.18 7.16 -18.08
CA TYR A 135 6.90 6.47 -18.24
C TYR A 135 7.06 5.07 -18.84
N SER A 136 8.08 4.84 -19.67
CA SER A 136 8.41 3.50 -20.16
C SER A 136 8.72 2.54 -19.01
N ASN A 137 9.54 2.97 -18.06
CA ASN A 137 9.89 2.18 -16.87
C ASN A 137 8.69 1.95 -15.95
N LEU A 138 7.85 2.96 -15.72
CA LEU A 138 6.62 2.84 -14.93
C LEU A 138 5.60 1.89 -15.60
N ARG A 139 5.48 1.94 -16.93
CA ARG A 139 4.66 1.02 -17.71
C ARG A 139 5.14 -0.42 -17.55
N ALA A 140 6.44 -0.67 -17.71
CA ALA A 140 7.04 -1.98 -17.51
C ALA A 140 6.80 -2.51 -16.09
N ALA A 141 6.91 -1.66 -15.07
CA ALA A 141 6.62 -2.00 -13.69
C ALA A 141 5.16 -2.44 -13.48
N ASN A 142 4.19 -1.73 -14.07
CA ASN A 142 2.77 -2.13 -14.00
C ASN A 142 2.49 -3.46 -14.71
N ILE A 143 3.08 -3.68 -15.89
CA ILE A 143 2.94 -4.96 -16.62
C ILE A 143 3.52 -6.11 -15.79
N LEU A 144 4.70 -5.92 -15.21
CA LEU A 144 5.35 -6.90 -14.34
C LEU A 144 4.49 -7.20 -13.11
N ALA A 145 3.93 -6.17 -12.47
CA ALA A 145 3.06 -6.31 -11.31
C ALA A 145 1.80 -7.16 -11.61
N LEU A 146 1.14 -6.91 -12.75
CA LEU A 146 -0.02 -7.72 -13.18
C LEU A 146 0.38 -9.17 -13.48
N ARG A 147 1.51 -9.37 -14.18
CA ARG A 147 2.05 -10.70 -14.48
C ARG A 147 2.36 -11.49 -13.21
N ASP A 148 3.04 -10.87 -12.25
CA ASP A 148 3.47 -11.53 -11.03
C ASP A 148 2.28 -11.81 -10.10
N PHE A 149 1.30 -10.93 -10.04
CA PHE A 149 0.04 -11.22 -9.37
C PHE A 149 -0.66 -12.45 -9.99
N ALA A 150 -0.79 -12.51 -11.32
CA ALA A 150 -1.43 -13.63 -12.01
C ALA A 150 -0.70 -14.96 -11.83
N ARG A 151 0.63 -14.93 -11.65
CA ARG A 151 1.48 -16.11 -11.42
C ARG A 151 1.63 -16.48 -9.94
N GLY A 152 1.14 -15.67 -9.02
CA GLY A 152 1.33 -15.88 -7.59
C GLY A 152 2.75 -15.59 -7.11
N ASN A 153 3.52 -14.79 -7.83
CA ASN A 153 4.87 -14.36 -7.47
C ASN A 153 4.79 -13.19 -6.50
N PHE A 154 4.92 -13.47 -5.22
CA PHE A 154 4.86 -12.50 -4.15
C PHE A 154 6.17 -12.39 -3.37
N GLY A 155 6.20 -11.50 -2.37
CA GLY A 155 7.40 -11.18 -1.62
C GLY A 155 8.34 -10.23 -2.37
N ARG A 156 9.65 -10.35 -2.14
CA ARG A 156 10.65 -9.53 -2.81
C ARG A 156 10.68 -9.82 -4.32
N MET A 157 10.68 -8.75 -5.12
CA MET A 157 10.83 -8.87 -6.58
C MET A 157 12.14 -9.60 -6.90
N GLN A 158 12.02 -10.68 -7.65
CA GLN A 158 13.19 -11.37 -8.18
C GLN A 158 13.67 -10.60 -9.41
N GLY A 159 14.92 -10.17 -9.38
CA GLY A 159 15.58 -9.47 -10.49
C GLY A 159 15.78 -10.34 -11.73
#